data_09ac75d81b81b871a896fc3cedb6e87f
#
_entry.id   09ac75d81b81b871a896fc3cedb6e87f
#
_cell.length_a   1.000
_cell.length_b   1.000
_cell.length_c   1.000
_cell.angle_alpha   90.00
_cell.angle_beta   90.00
_cell.angle_gamma   90.00
#
_symmetry.space_group_name_H-M   'P 1'
#
loop_
_entity.id
_entity.type
_entity.pdbx_description
1 polymer ?
#
loop_
_entity_poly.entity_id
_entity_poly.type
_entity_poly.pdbx_seq_one_letter_code
_entity_poly.pdbx_strand_id
1 'polypeptide(L)'
;RGSLWSNARLHFDLGPGLRSEAELGVLIAFFRARRGAARGFRLGDPSDFSSNGMVDAPTPVDQVIGLGDGTASSFALVKQYGDAAQDPQQRRITRPRAGSVLVSVNGMGVTNGWALEENGMVSFTTPPAAGATIRAGFLFDVPVRFEQDTLDISGAGFAMGEAPSVPVIEIREAV
;
A
#
# COMPACT_ATOMS: atom_id res chain seq x y z
N ARG A 1 -26.05 -4.39 7.75
CA ARG A 1 -25.98 -3.72 6.43
C ARG A 1 -24.51 -3.55 6.10
N GLY A 2 -23.96 -4.39 5.21
CA GLY A 2 -22.63 -4.15 4.68
C GLY A 2 -22.64 -2.82 3.93
N SER A 3 -21.73 -1.91 4.30
CA SER A 3 -21.57 -0.66 3.59
C SER A 3 -21.05 -0.97 2.18
N LEU A 4 -21.77 -0.56 1.15
CA LEU A 4 -21.30 -0.60 -0.25
C LEU A 4 -20.00 0.17 -0.46
N TRP A 5 -19.65 1.06 0.49
CA TRP A 5 -18.47 1.92 0.48
C TRP A 5 -17.23 1.29 1.16
N SER A 6 -17.39 0.20 1.91
CA SER A 6 -16.26 -0.52 2.54
C SER A 6 -15.26 -1.09 1.49
N ASN A 7 -15.62 -1.01 0.23
CA ASN A 7 -14.94 -1.60 -0.90
C ASN A 7 -14.48 -0.59 -1.97
N ALA A 8 -14.37 0.69 -1.65
CA ALA A 8 -13.83 1.69 -2.57
C ALA A 8 -12.41 1.31 -3.05
N ARG A 9 -12.16 1.44 -4.35
CA ARG A 9 -10.84 1.26 -4.96
C ARG A 9 -10.30 2.60 -5.39
N LEU A 10 -9.00 2.78 -5.24
CA LEU A 10 -8.33 3.96 -5.75
C LEU A 10 -8.09 3.83 -7.24
N HIS A 11 -8.34 4.93 -7.95
CA HIS A 11 -7.98 5.12 -9.34
C HIS A 11 -6.94 6.22 -9.42
N PHE A 12 -5.92 6.01 -10.22
CA PHE A 12 -4.86 7.00 -10.47
C PHE A 12 -4.73 7.20 -11.98
N ASP A 13 -4.29 8.37 -12.39
CA ASP A 13 -3.83 8.63 -13.74
C ASP A 13 -2.34 9.00 -13.70
N LEU A 14 -1.50 8.18 -14.32
CA LEU A 14 -0.05 8.36 -14.35
C LEU A 14 0.40 9.32 -15.47
N GLY A 15 -0.47 9.57 -16.44
CA GLY A 15 -0.15 10.40 -17.62
C GLY A 15 0.30 11.81 -17.29
N PRO A 16 -0.39 12.54 -16.39
CA PRO A 16 0.00 13.90 -16.01
C PRO A 16 1.39 14.03 -15.38
N GLY A 17 1.97 12.92 -14.92
CA GLY A 17 3.32 12.86 -14.35
C GLY A 17 4.45 12.88 -15.40
N LEU A 18 4.15 12.53 -16.65
CA LEU A 18 5.14 12.46 -17.74
C LEU A 18 5.61 13.86 -18.17
N ARG A 19 6.92 14.02 -18.34
CA ARG A 19 7.55 15.29 -18.69
C ARG A 19 8.43 15.23 -19.94
N SER A 20 8.75 14.03 -20.43
CA SER A 20 9.68 13.86 -21.56
C SER A 20 9.33 12.64 -22.41
N GLU A 21 9.78 12.65 -23.68
CA GLU A 21 9.66 11.49 -24.57
C GLU A 21 10.40 10.25 -24.02
N ALA A 22 11.49 10.46 -23.28
CA ALA A 22 12.22 9.38 -22.65
C ALA A 22 11.37 8.68 -21.58
N GLU A 23 10.67 9.44 -20.74
CA GLU A 23 9.73 8.89 -19.75
C GLU A 23 8.54 8.19 -20.40
N LEU A 24 8.03 8.74 -21.50
CA LEU A 24 7.00 8.09 -22.31
C LEU A 24 7.50 6.75 -22.85
N GLY A 25 8.74 6.68 -23.34
CA GLY A 25 9.38 5.44 -23.79
C GLY A 25 9.49 4.41 -22.67
N VAL A 26 9.87 4.83 -21.48
CA VAL A 26 9.90 3.98 -20.28
C VAL A 26 8.52 3.44 -19.93
N LEU A 27 7.48 4.30 -19.95
CA LEU A 27 6.10 3.89 -19.71
C LEU A 27 5.62 2.84 -20.73
N ILE A 28 5.89 3.05 -22.02
CA ILE A 28 5.51 2.08 -23.07
C ILE A 28 6.18 0.73 -22.82
N ALA A 29 7.48 0.72 -22.53
CA ALA A 29 8.21 -0.50 -22.24
C ALA A 29 7.66 -1.21 -20.99
N PHE A 30 7.34 -0.44 -19.94
CA PHE A 30 6.75 -0.96 -18.72
C PHE A 30 5.36 -1.54 -18.95
N PHE A 31 4.49 -0.83 -19.69
CA PHE A 31 3.15 -1.30 -20.06
C PHE A 31 3.21 -2.66 -20.79
N ARG A 32 4.12 -2.79 -21.76
CA ARG A 32 4.34 -4.05 -22.48
C ARG A 32 4.86 -5.16 -21.57
N ALA A 33 5.79 -4.86 -20.65
CA ALA A 33 6.30 -5.81 -19.67
C ALA A 33 5.21 -6.30 -18.69
N ARG A 34 4.23 -5.44 -18.37
CA ARG A 34 3.06 -5.80 -17.55
C ARG A 34 1.98 -6.52 -18.36
N ARG A 35 2.09 -6.59 -19.70
CA ARG A 35 1.06 -7.12 -20.61
C ARG A 35 -0.28 -6.41 -20.43
N GLY A 36 -0.24 -5.07 -20.48
CA GLY A 36 -1.40 -4.25 -20.19
C GLY A 36 -1.94 -4.46 -18.78
N ALA A 37 -3.22 -4.74 -18.66
CA ALA A 37 -3.91 -4.97 -17.38
C ALA A 37 -3.61 -6.32 -16.70
N ALA A 38 -2.85 -7.23 -17.36
CA ALA A 38 -2.71 -8.62 -16.90
C ALA A 38 -1.83 -8.76 -15.64
N ARG A 39 -0.88 -7.84 -15.39
CA ARG A 39 0.08 -7.94 -14.28
C ARG A 39 0.07 -6.70 -13.41
N GLY A 40 -0.13 -6.92 -12.11
CA GLY A 40 -0.02 -5.87 -11.11
C GLY A 40 1.42 -5.38 -10.89
N PHE A 41 1.51 -4.19 -10.30
CA PHE A 41 2.76 -3.57 -9.86
C PHE A 41 2.53 -2.70 -8.63
N ARG A 42 3.61 -2.21 -8.04
CA ARG A 42 3.57 -1.35 -6.85
C ARG A 42 3.59 0.11 -7.29
N LEU A 43 2.65 0.90 -6.81
CA LEU A 43 2.58 2.34 -7.03
C LEU A 43 2.85 3.07 -5.70
N GLY A 44 3.83 3.96 -5.68
CA GLY A 44 4.01 4.90 -4.58
C GLY A 44 3.02 6.05 -4.73
N ASP A 45 2.01 6.11 -3.89
CA ASP A 45 1.11 7.27 -3.83
C ASP A 45 1.78 8.40 -3.05
N PRO A 46 2.07 9.55 -3.65
CA PRO A 46 2.72 10.65 -2.94
C PRO A 46 1.83 11.28 -1.85
N SER A 47 0.53 11.02 -1.89
CA SER A 47 -0.46 11.57 -0.96
C SER A 47 -0.76 10.66 0.22
N ASP A 48 -0.48 9.34 0.10
CA ASP A 48 -0.78 8.35 1.12
C ASP A 48 0.17 7.15 1.05
N PHE A 49 1.32 7.26 1.71
CA PHE A 49 2.34 6.22 1.72
C PHE A 49 2.86 5.85 3.12
N SER A 50 2.30 6.45 4.19
CA SER A 50 2.77 6.23 5.56
C SER A 50 1.65 5.81 6.50
N SER A 51 1.99 4.99 7.50
CA SER A 51 1.13 4.66 8.63
C SER A 51 0.93 5.82 9.59
N ASN A 52 1.88 6.78 9.62
CA ASN A 52 1.82 7.97 10.45
C ASN A 52 1.19 9.13 9.65
N GLY A 53 -0.06 9.47 9.96
CA GLY A 53 -0.83 10.39 9.12
C GLY A 53 -0.95 9.85 7.69
N MET A 54 -0.58 10.66 6.70
CA MET A 54 -0.60 10.28 5.27
C MET A 54 0.81 10.09 4.72
N VAL A 55 1.76 10.94 5.17
CA VAL A 55 3.09 11.10 4.54
C VAL A 55 4.23 11.24 5.57
N ASP A 56 3.93 11.31 6.87
CA ASP A 56 4.92 11.53 7.92
C ASP A 56 5.80 10.29 8.14
N ALA A 57 6.95 10.49 8.78
CA ALA A 57 7.85 9.39 9.11
C ALA A 57 7.17 8.38 10.04
N PRO A 58 7.23 7.07 9.76
CA PRO A 58 6.57 6.06 10.59
C PRO A 58 7.23 5.93 11.95
N THR A 59 6.42 5.62 12.94
CA THR A 59 6.86 5.30 14.32
C THR A 59 6.34 3.91 14.72
N PRO A 60 6.99 3.20 15.66
CA PRO A 60 6.56 1.85 16.01
C PRO A 60 5.18 1.79 16.70
N VAL A 61 4.55 2.93 16.97
CA VAL A 61 3.27 3.01 17.68
C VAL A 61 2.13 3.58 16.84
N ASP A 62 2.27 3.70 15.52
CA ASP A 62 1.27 4.35 14.66
C ASP A 62 -0.06 3.61 14.62
N GLN A 63 -0.05 2.34 14.22
CA GLN A 63 -1.26 1.56 13.97
C GLN A 63 -1.37 0.37 14.91
N VAL A 64 -2.54 0.14 15.49
CA VAL A 64 -2.81 -1.11 16.20
C VAL A 64 -3.07 -2.20 15.17
N ILE A 65 -2.22 -3.23 15.17
CA ILE A 65 -2.33 -4.36 14.25
C ILE A 65 -2.89 -5.63 14.92
N GLY A 66 -3.02 -5.64 16.24
CA GLY A 66 -3.66 -6.71 16.97
C GLY A 66 -3.47 -6.67 18.47
N LEU A 67 -4.07 -7.67 19.12
CA LEU A 67 -3.90 -7.96 20.55
C LEU A 67 -3.34 -9.37 20.69
N GLY A 68 -2.33 -9.53 21.51
CA GLY A 68 -1.82 -10.85 21.87
C GLY A 68 -2.85 -11.66 22.64
N ASP A 69 -2.89 -12.94 22.40
CA ASP A 69 -3.69 -13.93 23.11
C ASP A 69 -2.85 -15.05 23.73
N GLY A 70 -1.52 -14.95 23.60
CA GLY A 70 -0.56 -15.98 24.04
C GLY A 70 -0.37 -17.14 23.08
N THR A 71 -1.11 -17.19 21.95
CA THR A 71 -1.07 -18.28 20.95
C THR A 71 -0.84 -17.75 19.53
N ALA A 72 -1.49 -16.67 19.14
CA ALA A 72 -1.33 -16.06 17.83
C ALA A 72 0.05 -15.41 17.70
N SER A 73 0.78 -15.76 16.66
CA SER A 73 2.11 -15.21 16.35
C SER A 73 2.12 -14.30 15.12
N SER A 74 1.05 -14.28 14.32
CA SER A 74 1.01 -13.54 13.06
C SER A 74 -0.06 -12.45 13.06
N PHE A 75 0.33 -11.23 12.67
CA PHE A 75 -0.52 -10.04 12.70
C PHE A 75 -0.40 -9.30 11.36
N ALA A 76 -1.54 -8.93 10.84
CA ALA A 76 -1.62 -8.25 9.56
C ALA A 76 -1.33 -6.75 9.69
N LEU A 77 -0.51 -6.17 8.82
CA LEU A 77 -0.39 -4.72 8.73
C LEU A 77 -1.71 -4.13 8.22
N VAL A 78 -2.23 -3.18 8.98
CA VAL A 78 -3.44 -2.42 8.62
C VAL A 78 -3.20 -0.93 8.85
N LYS A 79 -3.81 -0.11 8.01
CA LYS A 79 -3.89 1.33 8.24
C LYS A 79 -5.33 1.71 8.48
N GLN A 80 -5.59 2.45 9.56
CA GLN A 80 -6.88 2.98 9.91
C GLN A 80 -7.00 4.42 9.44
N TYR A 81 -8.11 4.74 8.80
CA TYR A 81 -8.50 6.08 8.40
C TYR A 81 -9.70 6.54 9.22
N GLY A 82 -9.68 7.80 9.61
CA GLY A 82 -10.73 8.38 10.42
C GLY A 82 -10.61 8.08 11.93
N ASP A 83 -11.56 8.60 12.69
CA ASP A 83 -11.60 8.43 14.14
C ASP A 83 -12.09 7.02 14.51
N ALA A 84 -11.33 6.33 15.34
CA ALA A 84 -11.69 5.00 15.85
C ALA A 84 -13.08 4.92 16.49
N ALA A 85 -13.61 6.04 16.98
CA ALA A 85 -14.94 6.13 17.60
C ALA A 85 -16.09 6.32 16.60
N GLN A 86 -15.81 6.58 15.31
CA GLN A 86 -16.81 6.99 14.31
C GLN A 86 -16.81 6.12 13.04
N ASP A 87 -16.84 4.81 13.15
CA ASP A 87 -16.83 3.87 12.03
C ASP A 87 -15.54 3.99 11.16
N PRO A 88 -14.37 3.66 11.73
CA PRO A 88 -13.09 3.78 11.07
C PRO A 88 -13.01 2.83 9.88
N GLN A 89 -12.45 3.31 8.77
CA GLN A 89 -12.12 2.46 7.63
C GLN A 89 -10.74 1.85 7.85
N GLN A 90 -10.63 0.53 7.72
CA GLN A 90 -9.35 -0.17 7.77
C GLN A 90 -8.94 -0.64 6.38
N ARG A 91 -7.71 -0.34 6.04
CA ARG A 91 -7.06 -0.83 4.83
C ARG A 91 -6.00 -1.85 5.19
N ARG A 92 -6.11 -3.04 4.62
CA ARG A 92 -5.06 -4.05 4.67
C ARG A 92 -3.85 -3.57 3.87
N ILE A 93 -2.66 -3.62 4.46
CA ILE A 93 -1.41 -3.23 3.79
C ILE A 93 -0.65 -4.50 3.40
N THR A 94 -0.66 -4.82 2.12
CA THR A 94 -0.03 -6.01 1.56
C THR A 94 1.35 -5.72 0.96
N ARG A 95 1.67 -4.43 0.72
CA ARG A 95 2.91 -4.00 0.06
C ARG A 95 3.68 -2.99 0.90
N PRO A 96 4.09 -3.34 2.14
CA PRO A 96 4.99 -2.47 2.89
C PRO A 96 6.32 -2.32 2.16
N ARG A 97 6.97 -1.15 2.33
CA ARG A 97 8.31 -0.91 1.79
C ARG A 97 9.35 -1.63 2.64
N ALA A 98 10.28 -2.31 1.98
CA ALA A 98 11.33 -3.05 2.67
C ALA A 98 12.12 -2.16 3.64
N GLY A 99 12.37 -2.67 4.84
CA GLY A 99 13.14 -1.96 5.87
C GLY A 99 12.41 -0.79 6.56
N SER A 100 11.14 -0.51 6.19
CA SER A 100 10.39 0.60 6.80
C SER A 100 9.51 0.17 7.98
N VAL A 101 9.31 -1.13 8.18
CA VAL A 101 8.40 -1.64 9.20
C VAL A 101 9.06 -1.56 10.57
N LEU A 102 8.39 -0.89 11.48
CA LEU A 102 8.75 -0.75 12.89
C LEU A 102 7.65 -1.40 13.72
N VAL A 103 8.02 -2.20 14.72
CA VAL A 103 7.04 -2.93 15.55
C VAL A 103 7.20 -2.55 17.00
N SER A 104 6.09 -2.49 17.74
CA SER A 104 6.09 -2.36 19.19
C SER A 104 5.11 -3.32 19.85
N VAL A 105 5.44 -3.70 21.07
CA VAL A 105 4.59 -4.48 21.97
C VAL A 105 4.41 -3.65 23.25
N ASN A 106 3.17 -3.40 23.63
CA ASN A 106 2.81 -2.52 24.75
C ASN A 106 3.48 -1.14 24.69
N GLY A 107 3.63 -0.59 23.48
CA GLY A 107 4.22 0.72 23.23
C GLY A 107 5.76 0.75 23.23
N MET A 108 6.42 -0.37 23.51
CA MET A 108 7.88 -0.48 23.46
C MET A 108 8.33 -1.06 22.13
N GLY A 109 9.18 -0.34 21.40
CA GLY A 109 9.74 -0.79 20.12
C GLY A 109 10.56 -2.06 20.30
N VAL A 110 10.33 -3.03 19.37
CA VAL A 110 11.06 -4.31 19.33
C VAL A 110 11.82 -4.41 18.01
N THR A 111 13.12 -4.71 18.10
CA THR A 111 14.02 -4.78 16.93
C THR A 111 14.33 -6.20 16.49
N ASN A 112 13.97 -7.19 17.30
CA ASN A 112 14.20 -8.61 17.04
C ASN A 112 13.02 -9.47 17.53
N GLY A 113 13.06 -10.77 17.26
CA GLY A 113 11.98 -11.70 17.65
C GLY A 113 10.74 -11.64 16.76
N TRP A 114 10.81 -10.94 15.63
CA TRP A 114 9.77 -10.89 14.61
C TRP A 114 10.36 -10.81 13.20
N ALA A 115 9.56 -11.14 12.21
CA ALA A 115 9.89 -11.02 10.79
C ALA A 115 8.71 -10.43 10.01
N LEU A 116 9.02 -9.73 8.92
CA LEU A 116 8.02 -9.32 7.94
C LEU A 116 7.92 -10.43 6.88
N GLU A 117 6.76 -11.04 6.82
CA GLU A 117 6.42 -12.06 5.84
C GLU A 117 5.72 -11.44 4.62
N GLU A 118 5.44 -12.27 3.63
CA GLU A 118 4.69 -11.87 2.44
C GLU A 118 3.33 -11.26 2.80
N ASN A 119 2.81 -10.45 1.89
CA ASN A 119 1.51 -9.79 2.02
C ASN A 119 1.34 -8.95 3.30
N GLY A 120 2.45 -8.41 3.84
CA GLY A 120 2.40 -7.51 4.99
C GLY A 120 1.96 -8.21 6.28
N MET A 121 2.38 -9.45 6.50
CA MET A 121 2.24 -10.15 7.77
C MET A 121 3.46 -9.91 8.64
N VAL A 122 3.25 -9.58 9.90
CA VAL A 122 4.28 -9.54 10.95
C VAL A 122 4.17 -10.84 11.75
N SER A 123 5.21 -11.67 11.70
CA SER A 123 5.28 -12.95 12.41
C SER A 123 6.25 -12.86 13.59
N PHE A 124 5.80 -13.19 14.79
CA PHE A 124 6.63 -13.26 15.99
C PHE A 124 7.18 -14.68 16.20
N THR A 125 8.44 -14.76 16.59
CA THR A 125 9.07 -16.05 16.98
C THR A 125 8.41 -16.67 18.22
N THR A 126 7.99 -15.81 19.16
CA THR A 126 7.23 -16.20 20.35
C THR A 126 5.93 -15.42 20.37
N PRO A 127 4.78 -16.08 20.48
CA PRO A 127 3.50 -15.36 20.55
C PRO A 127 3.48 -14.30 21.64
N PRO A 128 3.02 -13.08 21.34
CA PRO A 128 2.86 -12.03 22.35
C PRO A 128 1.87 -12.47 23.44
N ALA A 129 2.18 -12.10 24.68
CA ALA A 129 1.37 -12.45 25.84
C ALA A 129 -0.10 -11.98 25.70
N ALA A 130 -1.02 -12.70 26.34
CA ALA A 130 -2.42 -12.30 26.35
C ALA A 130 -2.61 -10.87 26.88
N GLY A 131 -3.38 -10.06 26.16
CA GLY A 131 -3.61 -8.65 26.46
C GLY A 131 -2.53 -7.68 25.97
N ALA A 132 -1.42 -8.19 25.40
CA ALA A 132 -0.38 -7.31 24.84
C ALA A 132 -0.91 -6.59 23.59
N THR A 133 -0.77 -5.26 23.56
CA THR A 133 -1.13 -4.48 22.37
C THR A 133 0.04 -4.50 21.38
N ILE A 134 -0.22 -4.99 20.17
CA ILE A 134 0.76 -5.02 19.07
C ILE A 134 0.47 -3.83 18.16
N ARG A 135 1.51 -3.04 17.89
CA ARG A 135 1.44 -1.90 16.97
C ARG A 135 2.56 -1.95 15.95
N ALA A 136 2.33 -1.30 14.82
CA ALA A 136 3.36 -1.14 13.80
C ALA A 136 3.27 0.22 13.11
N GLY A 137 4.42 0.71 12.68
CA GLY A 137 4.54 1.80 11.73
C GLY A 137 5.29 1.35 10.49
N PHE A 138 4.93 1.90 9.34
CA PHE A 138 5.46 1.45 8.05
C PHE A 138 5.23 2.48 6.95
N LEU A 139 6.07 2.41 5.93
CA LEU A 139 5.79 2.99 4.61
C LEU A 139 5.24 1.89 3.71
N PHE A 140 4.38 2.26 2.75
CA PHE A 140 3.75 1.29 1.87
C PHE A 140 3.55 1.81 0.45
N ASP A 141 3.35 0.89 -0.47
CA ASP A 141 2.92 1.15 -1.84
C ASP A 141 1.54 0.54 -2.06
N VAL A 142 0.82 1.08 -3.03
CA VAL A 142 -0.49 0.59 -3.45
C VAL A 142 -0.27 -0.49 -4.51
N PRO A 143 -0.80 -1.71 -4.36
CA PRO A 143 -0.84 -2.67 -5.45
C PRO A 143 -1.85 -2.21 -6.49
N VAL A 144 -1.40 -2.00 -7.72
CA VAL A 144 -2.23 -1.52 -8.83
C VAL A 144 -1.99 -2.35 -10.09
N ARG A 145 -2.89 -2.22 -11.06
CA ARG A 145 -2.68 -2.66 -12.44
C ARG A 145 -3.15 -1.58 -13.40
N PHE A 146 -2.71 -1.63 -14.62
CA PHE A 146 -3.34 -0.83 -15.68
C PHE A 146 -4.82 -1.20 -15.78
N GLU A 147 -5.67 -0.22 -16.01
CA GLU A 147 -7.10 -0.45 -16.12
C GLU A 147 -7.48 -1.07 -17.47
N GLN A 148 -6.70 -0.74 -18.51
CA GLN A 148 -6.96 -1.13 -19.89
C GLN A 148 -5.79 -1.94 -20.47
N ASP A 149 -6.07 -2.75 -21.48
CA ASP A 149 -5.07 -3.48 -22.26
C ASP A 149 -4.52 -2.65 -23.43
N THR A 150 -5.04 -1.46 -23.63
CA THR A 150 -4.60 -0.48 -24.63
C THR A 150 -3.97 0.72 -23.96
N LEU A 151 -2.95 1.27 -24.61
CA LEU A 151 -2.30 2.50 -24.22
C LEU A 151 -2.39 3.47 -25.41
N ASP A 152 -3.27 4.46 -25.29
CA ASP A 152 -3.50 5.45 -26.35
C ASP A 152 -2.45 6.55 -26.24
N ILE A 153 -1.49 6.56 -27.16
CA ILE A 153 -0.41 7.53 -27.22
C ILE A 153 -0.42 8.22 -28.57
N SER A 154 -0.53 9.53 -28.56
CA SER A 154 -0.25 10.38 -29.72
C SER A 154 1.12 11.05 -29.54
N GLY A 155 2.11 10.64 -30.33
CA GLY A 155 3.42 11.29 -30.31
C GLY A 155 3.37 12.77 -30.70
N ALA A 156 2.45 13.14 -31.62
CA ALA A 156 2.21 14.53 -31.99
C ALA A 156 1.54 15.32 -30.85
N GLY A 157 0.56 14.75 -30.18
CA GLY A 157 -0.11 15.36 -29.02
C GLY A 157 0.88 15.58 -27.86
N PHE A 158 1.69 14.57 -27.57
CA PHE A 158 2.70 14.67 -26.52
C PHE A 158 3.75 15.77 -26.81
N ALA A 159 4.23 15.84 -28.07
CA ALA A 159 5.15 16.90 -28.50
C ALA A 159 4.52 18.32 -28.41
N MET A 160 3.19 18.42 -28.45
CA MET A 160 2.43 19.67 -28.22
C MET A 160 2.10 19.92 -26.76
N GLY A 161 2.53 19.07 -25.83
CA GLY A 161 2.31 19.20 -24.40
C GLY A 161 1.04 18.51 -23.86
N GLU A 162 0.39 17.67 -24.65
CA GLU A 162 -0.73 16.86 -24.21
C GLU A 162 -0.21 15.61 -23.48
N ALA A 163 -0.56 15.46 -22.20
CA ALA A 163 -0.26 14.25 -21.45
C ALA A 163 -1.27 13.14 -21.84
N PRO A 164 -0.80 11.91 -22.16
CA PRO A 164 -1.70 10.79 -22.36
C PRO A 164 -2.42 10.45 -21.07
N SER A 165 -3.64 9.92 -21.15
CA SER A 165 -4.29 9.31 -19.97
C SER A 165 -3.75 7.91 -19.79
N VAL A 166 -3.30 7.60 -18.57
CA VAL A 166 -2.74 6.29 -18.20
C VAL A 166 -3.41 5.81 -16.92
N PRO A 167 -4.67 5.36 -17.02
CA PRO A 167 -5.44 4.97 -15.85
C PRO A 167 -4.92 3.66 -15.25
N VAL A 168 -4.76 3.66 -13.93
CA VAL A 168 -4.45 2.49 -13.14
C VAL A 168 -5.43 2.34 -11.99
N ILE A 169 -5.75 1.11 -11.66
CA ILE A 169 -6.72 0.77 -10.62
C ILE A 169 -6.08 -0.08 -9.53
N GLU A 170 -6.46 0.19 -8.30
CA GLU A 170 -6.03 -0.60 -7.15
C GLU A 170 -6.49 -2.07 -7.26
N ILE A 171 -5.58 -2.98 -6.96
CA ILE A 171 -5.85 -4.41 -6.82
C ILE A 171 -6.12 -4.72 -5.35
N ARG A 172 -7.18 -5.47 -5.09
CA ARG A 172 -7.36 -6.12 -3.80
C ARG A 172 -6.75 -7.49 -3.85
N GLU A 173 -5.67 -7.63 -3.11
CA GLU A 173 -5.01 -8.92 -2.97
C GLU A 173 -5.77 -9.75 -1.95
N ALA A 174 -6.14 -10.98 -2.35
CA ALA A 174 -6.68 -11.95 -1.41
C ALA A 174 -5.57 -12.35 -0.42
N VAL A 175 -5.90 -12.41 0.86
CA VAL A 175 -5.00 -12.80 1.96
C VAL A 175 -5.45 -14.13 2.52
#